data_57b458dc67b999785f404553a91e7cc9
#
_entry.id   57b458dc67b999785f404553a91e7cc9
#
_cell.length_a   1.000
_cell.length_b   1.000
_cell.length_c   1.000
_cell.angle_alpha   90.00
_cell.angle_beta   90.00
_cell.angle_gamma   90.00
#
_symmetry.space_group_name_H-M   'P 1'
#
loop_
_entity.id
_entity.type
_entity.pdbx_description
1 polymer ?
#
loop_
_entity_poly.entity_id
_entity_poly.type
_entity_poly.pdbx_seq_one_letter_code
_entity_poly.pdbx_strand_id
1 'polypeptide(L)'
;MKDITNTFREAKQLLEKSSKVLLLSHKHPDGDTLGAACGLHLALQGMGKQTTMGCVDTPSARFAFLPDIRRFVKEFHYRDYDLIIVSDAGAHYMTRYHEIYPGIFSGEHVPVLNIDHHASNDFFGTVIMVDPVAASATVIIHRWFRFLGVNITPGIATSLLAGIYNDTGSFMHSNTTYEVFDIAANLVSRGGKVFTISQSMFKTATFPSLKIWGRVLENIKITSEGGAISVLTQRDLDECHADSEDAGGVIDLLNSVP
;
A
#
# COMPACT_ATOMS: atom_id res chain seq x y z
N MET A 1 -14.59 1.47 19.50
CA MET A 1 -13.28 1.20 18.86
C MET A 1 -12.32 0.70 19.93
N LYS A 2 -11.62 -0.42 19.71
CA LYS A 2 -10.49 -0.80 20.58
C LYS A 2 -9.47 0.34 20.52
N ASP A 3 -8.93 0.72 21.66
CA ASP A 3 -7.86 1.73 21.72
C ASP A 3 -6.65 1.20 20.93
N ILE A 4 -6.42 1.75 19.75
CA ILE A 4 -5.31 1.36 18.85
C ILE A 4 -3.94 1.43 19.59
N THR A 5 -3.86 2.25 20.65
CA THR A 5 -2.65 2.39 21.47
C THR A 5 -2.28 1.07 22.16
N ASN A 6 -3.25 0.26 22.57
CA ASN A 6 -2.98 -1.06 23.13
C ASN A 6 -2.40 -2.00 22.08
N THR A 7 -2.95 -1.97 20.85
CA THR A 7 -2.41 -2.73 19.74
C THR A 7 -0.98 -2.29 19.37
N PHE A 8 -0.67 -0.99 19.47
CA PHE A 8 0.70 -0.48 19.28
C PHE A 8 1.68 -1.07 20.31
N ARG A 9 1.25 -1.27 21.59
CA ARG A 9 2.07 -1.89 22.61
C ARG A 9 2.29 -3.38 22.35
N GLU A 10 1.25 -4.11 21.95
CA GLU A 10 1.33 -5.53 21.59
C GLU A 10 2.26 -5.72 20.37
N ALA A 11 2.10 -4.93 19.32
CA ALA A 11 2.98 -4.94 18.15
C ALA A 11 4.44 -4.60 18.51
N LYS A 12 4.67 -3.64 19.42
CA LYS A 12 6.00 -3.32 19.94
C LYS A 12 6.64 -4.52 20.64
N GLN A 13 5.87 -5.25 21.47
CA GLN A 13 6.37 -6.44 22.17
C GLN A 13 6.77 -7.56 21.20
N LEU A 14 6.00 -7.78 20.11
CA LEU A 14 6.37 -8.72 19.04
C LEU A 14 7.68 -8.27 18.37
N LEU A 15 7.76 -6.99 18.04
CA LEU A 15 8.92 -6.43 17.39
C LEU A 15 10.19 -6.49 18.24
N GLU A 16 10.10 -6.24 19.55
CA GLU A 16 11.24 -6.31 20.50
C GLU A 16 11.81 -7.72 20.60
N LYS A 17 10.98 -8.75 20.48
CA LYS A 17 11.37 -10.16 20.51
C LYS A 17 11.93 -10.67 19.18
N SER A 18 11.80 -9.91 18.11
CA SER A 18 12.14 -10.33 16.75
C SER A 18 13.48 -9.75 16.31
N SER A 19 14.26 -10.51 15.58
CA SER A 19 15.51 -10.09 14.93
C SER A 19 15.36 -10.10 13.40
N LYS A 20 14.61 -11.07 12.87
CA LYS A 20 14.35 -11.25 11.43
C LYS A 20 12.87 -11.06 11.14
N VAL A 21 12.53 -10.09 10.31
CA VAL A 21 11.15 -9.72 10.01
C VAL A 21 10.85 -9.88 8.52
N LEU A 22 9.78 -10.59 8.21
CA LEU A 22 9.26 -10.73 6.85
C LEU A 22 8.11 -9.74 6.65
N LEU A 23 8.23 -8.89 5.64
CA LEU A 23 7.23 -7.89 5.26
C LEU A 23 6.50 -8.39 4.01
N LEU A 24 5.21 -8.64 4.10
CA LEU A 24 4.42 -9.19 3.00
C LEU A 24 3.45 -8.16 2.44
N SER A 25 3.44 -8.07 1.12
CA SER A 25 2.57 -7.23 0.31
C SER A 25 1.48 -8.07 -0.37
N HIS A 26 0.34 -7.46 -0.67
CA HIS A 26 -0.69 -8.11 -1.49
C HIS A 26 -0.28 -8.21 -2.97
N LYS A 27 -0.95 -9.10 -3.72
CA LYS A 27 -0.82 -9.19 -5.19
C LYS A 27 -1.23 -7.86 -5.83
N HIS A 28 -0.63 -7.54 -6.98
CA HIS A 28 -0.81 -6.25 -7.68
C HIS A 28 -0.57 -5.06 -6.74
N PRO A 29 0.62 -4.96 -6.11
CA PRO A 29 0.87 -4.01 -5.05
C PRO A 29 0.82 -2.58 -5.58
N ASP A 30 0.12 -1.73 -4.86
CA ASP A 30 -0.05 -0.31 -5.16
C ASP A 30 0.90 0.59 -4.35
N GLY A 31 0.60 1.89 -4.30
CA GLY A 31 1.45 2.87 -3.62
C GLY A 31 1.39 2.77 -2.10
N ASP A 32 0.25 2.38 -1.50
CA ASP A 32 0.15 2.22 -0.05
C ASP A 32 0.85 0.94 0.41
N THR A 33 0.58 -0.19 -0.25
CA THR A 33 1.25 -1.46 0.02
C THR A 33 2.77 -1.36 -0.08
N LEU A 34 3.29 -0.79 -1.19
CA LEU A 34 4.73 -0.66 -1.42
C LEU A 34 5.36 0.39 -0.52
N GLY A 35 4.66 1.50 -0.29
CA GLY A 35 5.08 2.55 0.63
C GLY A 35 5.18 2.05 2.07
N ALA A 36 4.19 1.25 2.51
CA ALA A 36 4.20 0.60 3.80
C ALA A 36 5.39 -0.36 3.96
N ALA A 37 5.59 -1.26 2.99
CA ALA A 37 6.67 -2.23 3.04
C ALA A 37 8.06 -1.56 3.03
N CYS A 38 8.30 -0.60 2.11
CA CYS A 38 9.58 0.12 2.05
C CYS A 38 9.81 0.99 3.31
N GLY A 39 8.77 1.65 3.82
CA GLY A 39 8.85 2.45 5.05
C GLY A 39 9.18 1.60 6.27
N LEU A 40 8.50 0.47 6.44
CA LEU A 40 8.78 -0.51 7.49
C LEU A 40 10.19 -1.09 7.35
N HIS A 41 10.59 -1.49 6.13
CA HIS A 41 11.93 -2.01 5.86
C HIS A 41 13.03 -1.06 6.36
N LEU A 42 12.98 0.19 5.95
CA LEU A 42 13.98 1.19 6.34
C LEU A 42 13.97 1.48 7.86
N ALA A 43 12.78 1.57 8.46
CA ALA A 43 12.65 1.83 9.89
C ALA A 43 13.22 0.67 10.72
N LEU A 44 12.87 -0.56 10.36
CA LEU A 44 13.31 -1.76 11.06
C LEU A 44 14.81 -2.01 10.89
N GLN A 45 15.37 -1.73 9.72
CA GLN A 45 16.83 -1.74 9.52
C GLN A 45 17.52 -0.71 10.40
N GLY A 46 16.97 0.50 10.52
CA GLY A 46 17.46 1.53 11.44
C GLY A 46 17.42 1.11 12.90
N MET A 47 16.56 0.15 13.26
CA MET A 47 16.47 -0.47 14.59
C MET A 47 17.36 -1.73 14.71
N GLY A 48 18.21 -2.03 13.74
CA GLY A 48 19.12 -3.19 13.73
C GLY A 48 18.46 -4.52 13.38
N LYS A 49 17.25 -4.53 12.82
CA LYS A 49 16.54 -5.74 12.40
C LYS A 49 16.92 -6.15 10.98
N GLN A 50 16.96 -7.44 10.72
CA GLN A 50 17.04 -7.98 9.37
C GLN A 50 15.63 -8.06 8.78
N THR A 51 15.45 -7.56 7.56
CA THR A 51 14.13 -7.52 6.94
C THR A 51 14.18 -8.05 5.50
N THR A 52 13.13 -8.77 5.11
CA THR A 52 12.87 -9.21 3.73
C THR A 52 11.51 -8.71 3.31
N MET A 53 11.41 -8.13 2.13
CA MET A 53 10.14 -7.71 1.53
C MET A 53 9.71 -8.76 0.51
N GLY A 54 8.51 -9.34 0.69
CA GLY A 54 7.93 -10.36 -0.16
C GLY A 54 6.67 -9.86 -0.89
N CYS A 55 6.61 -10.13 -2.20
CA CYS A 55 5.41 -9.95 -3.02
C CYS A 55 5.41 -10.99 -4.14
N VAL A 56 4.25 -11.58 -4.43
CA VAL A 56 4.13 -12.55 -5.54
C VAL A 56 4.29 -11.88 -6.89
N ASP A 57 3.91 -10.61 -6.99
CA ASP A 57 4.07 -9.81 -8.20
C ASP A 57 5.28 -8.88 -8.12
N THR A 58 5.84 -8.57 -9.27
CA THR A 58 6.92 -7.59 -9.35
C THR A 58 6.35 -6.18 -9.24
N PRO A 59 6.86 -5.33 -8.32
CA PRO A 59 6.43 -3.95 -8.24
C PRO A 59 6.53 -3.21 -9.57
N SER A 60 5.51 -2.44 -9.92
CA SER A 60 5.47 -1.66 -11.17
C SER A 60 6.60 -0.62 -11.22
N ALA A 61 7.13 -0.38 -12.42
CA ALA A 61 8.21 0.58 -12.66
C ALA A 61 7.85 2.02 -12.23
N ARG A 62 6.57 2.38 -12.17
CA ARG A 62 6.12 3.69 -11.68
C ARG A 62 6.51 3.97 -10.22
N PHE A 63 6.78 2.93 -9.43
CA PHE A 63 7.23 3.03 -8.04
C PHE A 63 8.75 2.94 -7.88
N ALA A 64 9.52 3.00 -8.99
CA ALA A 64 10.99 2.91 -8.96
C ALA A 64 11.67 4.01 -8.12
N PHE A 65 10.95 5.06 -7.73
CA PHE A 65 11.43 6.10 -6.84
C PHE A 65 11.46 5.70 -5.35
N LEU A 66 10.74 4.63 -4.98
CA LEU A 66 10.73 4.12 -3.61
C LEU A 66 12.09 3.49 -3.26
N PRO A 67 12.64 3.79 -2.08
CA PRO A 67 13.87 3.19 -1.63
C PRO A 67 13.75 1.66 -1.57
N ASP A 68 14.80 0.98 -1.98
CA ASP A 68 14.92 -0.49 -1.90
C ASP A 68 13.82 -1.30 -2.61
N ILE A 69 13.00 -0.67 -3.46
CA ILE A 69 11.89 -1.31 -4.18
C ILE A 69 12.33 -2.55 -4.99
N ARG A 70 13.58 -2.59 -5.45
CA ARG A 70 14.13 -3.72 -6.22
C ARG A 70 14.54 -4.91 -5.36
N ARG A 71 14.41 -4.81 -4.02
CA ARG A 71 14.76 -5.88 -3.07
C ARG A 71 13.59 -6.79 -2.73
N PHE A 72 12.44 -6.57 -3.33
CA PHE A 72 11.31 -7.50 -3.21
C PHE A 72 11.66 -8.87 -3.78
N VAL A 73 11.32 -9.92 -3.04
CA VAL A 73 11.51 -11.31 -3.45
C VAL A 73 10.15 -12.00 -3.59
N LYS A 74 10.07 -13.04 -4.43
CA LYS A 74 8.88 -13.85 -4.61
C LYS A 74 8.87 -15.07 -3.70
N GLU A 75 10.05 -15.59 -3.37
CA GLU A 75 10.24 -16.82 -2.62
C GLU A 75 11.07 -16.58 -1.36
N PHE A 76 10.72 -17.23 -0.30
CA PHE A 76 11.40 -17.19 1.00
C PHE A 76 11.00 -18.40 1.84
N HIS A 77 11.76 -18.71 2.88
CA HIS A 77 11.38 -19.69 3.89
C HIS A 77 10.79 -18.94 5.11
N TYR A 78 9.44 -18.86 5.23
CA TYR A 78 8.80 -18.03 6.27
C TYR A 78 9.16 -18.44 7.71
N ARG A 79 9.52 -19.71 7.94
CA ARG A 79 9.93 -20.20 9.26
C ARG A 79 11.34 -19.74 9.69
N ASP A 80 12.09 -19.10 8.80
CA ASP A 80 13.39 -18.50 9.13
C ASP A 80 13.26 -17.10 9.75
N TYR A 81 12.02 -16.62 9.92
CA TYR A 81 11.71 -15.31 10.47
C TYR A 81 11.05 -15.41 11.84
N ASP A 82 11.21 -14.37 12.65
CA ASP A 82 10.66 -14.27 14.00
C ASP A 82 9.31 -13.52 14.03
N LEU A 83 9.00 -12.80 12.96
CA LEU A 83 7.78 -12.00 12.80
C LEU A 83 7.45 -11.85 11.32
N ILE A 84 6.17 -11.98 10.99
CA ILE A 84 5.61 -11.59 9.70
C ILE A 84 4.78 -10.32 9.91
N ILE A 85 5.02 -9.29 9.11
CA ILE A 85 4.15 -8.10 9.05
C ILE A 85 3.48 -8.08 7.69
N VAL A 86 2.15 -8.09 7.69
CA VAL A 86 1.34 -7.89 6.48
C VAL A 86 0.75 -6.50 6.57
N SER A 87 1.00 -5.68 5.57
CA SER A 87 0.45 -4.33 5.51
C SER A 87 -0.45 -4.16 4.31
N ASP A 88 -1.54 -3.41 4.51
CA ASP A 88 -2.48 -3.02 3.45
C ASP A 88 -3.11 -4.24 2.75
N ALA A 89 -3.60 -5.19 3.52
CA ALA A 89 -4.30 -6.36 2.99
C ALA A 89 -5.54 -6.67 3.82
N GLY A 90 -6.71 -6.40 3.27
CA GLY A 90 -8.00 -6.63 3.91
C GLY A 90 -8.29 -8.10 4.18
N ALA A 91 -7.55 -9.01 3.56
CA ALA A 91 -7.64 -10.45 3.83
C ALA A 91 -6.32 -11.15 3.53
N HIS A 92 -6.03 -12.19 4.30
CA HIS A 92 -4.78 -12.96 4.18
C HIS A 92 -4.55 -13.55 2.78
N TYR A 93 -5.63 -13.91 2.07
CA TYR A 93 -5.54 -14.47 0.72
C TYR A 93 -5.12 -13.44 -0.35
N MET A 94 -5.21 -12.15 -0.07
CA MET A 94 -4.78 -11.10 -1.01
C MET A 94 -3.27 -11.16 -1.29
N THR A 95 -2.48 -11.69 -0.35
CA THR A 95 -1.04 -11.88 -0.55
C THR A 95 -0.70 -13.07 -1.46
N ARG A 96 -1.63 -14.01 -1.68
CA ARG A 96 -1.44 -15.29 -2.37
C ARG A 96 -0.44 -16.26 -1.70
N TYR A 97 0.26 -15.86 -0.65
CA TYR A 97 1.24 -16.72 0.02
C TYR A 97 0.62 -17.88 0.82
N HIS A 98 -0.68 -17.82 1.16
CA HIS A 98 -1.40 -18.94 1.76
C HIS A 98 -1.48 -20.17 0.82
N GLU A 99 -1.43 -19.97 -0.51
CA GLU A 99 -1.42 -21.02 -1.51
C GLU A 99 -0.06 -21.71 -1.59
N ILE A 100 1.02 -20.94 -1.40
CA ILE A 100 2.42 -21.41 -1.49
C ILE A 100 2.87 -22.03 -0.16
N TYR A 101 2.46 -21.40 0.95
CA TYR A 101 2.85 -21.77 2.30
C TYR A 101 1.61 -21.97 3.20
N PRO A 102 0.96 -23.14 3.16
CA PRO A 102 -0.18 -23.43 4.02
C PRO A 102 0.15 -23.17 5.50
N GLY A 103 -0.70 -22.42 6.19
CA GLY A 103 -0.51 -22.09 7.61
C GLY A 103 0.42 -20.91 7.91
N ILE A 104 0.95 -20.20 6.89
CA ILE A 104 1.82 -19.02 7.10
C ILE A 104 1.15 -17.93 7.96
N PHE A 105 -0.17 -17.78 7.90
CA PHE A 105 -0.93 -16.77 8.65
C PHE A 105 -1.60 -17.32 9.93
N SER A 106 -1.37 -18.58 10.30
CA SER A 106 -1.96 -19.17 11.52
C SER A 106 -1.41 -18.56 12.82
N GLY A 107 -0.20 -17.99 12.78
CA GLY A 107 0.50 -17.52 13.96
C GLY A 107 1.11 -18.63 14.83
N GLU A 108 0.93 -19.91 14.49
CA GLU A 108 1.44 -21.06 15.28
C GLU A 108 2.95 -21.17 15.25
N HIS A 109 3.57 -20.89 14.11
CA HIS A 109 5.02 -21.02 13.92
C HIS A 109 5.73 -19.66 14.01
N VAL A 110 5.17 -18.65 13.35
CA VAL A 110 5.69 -17.29 13.32
C VAL A 110 4.54 -16.34 13.61
N PRO A 111 4.64 -15.46 14.61
CA PRO A 111 3.59 -14.48 14.89
C PRO A 111 3.39 -13.55 13.68
N VAL A 112 2.14 -13.13 13.47
CA VAL A 112 1.74 -12.28 12.36
C VAL A 112 1.15 -10.98 12.90
N LEU A 113 1.69 -9.85 12.46
CA LEU A 113 1.13 -8.51 12.67
C LEU A 113 0.42 -8.09 11.38
N ASN A 114 -0.89 -7.87 11.46
CA ASN A 114 -1.70 -7.32 10.38
C ASN A 114 -1.89 -5.82 10.60
N ILE A 115 -1.44 -4.98 9.65
CA ILE A 115 -1.60 -3.52 9.67
C ILE A 115 -2.46 -3.13 8.47
N ASP A 116 -3.70 -2.65 8.71
CA ASP A 116 -4.62 -2.40 7.62
C ASP A 116 -5.64 -1.30 7.94
N HIS A 117 -6.24 -0.73 6.91
CA HIS A 117 -7.27 0.29 7.01
C HIS A 117 -8.60 -0.11 6.35
N HIS A 118 -8.67 -1.30 5.74
CA HIS A 118 -9.89 -1.75 5.08
C HIS A 118 -10.98 -2.15 6.08
N ALA A 119 -12.18 -1.60 5.92
CA ALA A 119 -13.35 -1.96 6.74
C ALA A 119 -13.78 -3.44 6.55
N SER A 120 -13.37 -4.05 5.43
CA SER A 120 -13.61 -5.46 5.09
C SER A 120 -12.54 -6.41 5.60
N ASN A 121 -11.61 -5.96 6.46
CA ASN A 121 -10.53 -6.79 6.97
C ASN A 121 -11.07 -8.05 7.66
N ASP A 122 -10.49 -9.22 7.37
CA ASP A 122 -10.87 -10.50 7.99
C ASP A 122 -10.21 -10.75 9.37
N PHE A 123 -9.48 -9.76 9.88
CA PHE A 123 -8.84 -9.74 11.19
C PHE A 123 -7.91 -10.92 11.46
N PHE A 124 -7.15 -11.33 10.45
CA PHE A 124 -6.17 -12.39 10.55
C PHE A 124 -4.90 -11.95 11.30
N GLY A 125 -4.20 -12.92 11.87
CA GLY A 125 -2.91 -12.71 12.52
C GLY A 125 -2.95 -12.75 14.04
N THR A 126 -1.78 -12.60 14.66
CA THR A 126 -1.56 -12.65 16.10
C THR A 126 -1.88 -11.30 16.77
N VAL A 127 -1.48 -10.22 16.11
CA VAL A 127 -1.79 -8.85 16.52
C VAL A 127 -2.44 -8.13 15.32
N ILE A 128 -3.58 -7.51 15.58
CA ILE A 128 -4.45 -6.92 14.58
C ILE A 128 -4.48 -5.41 14.76
N MET A 129 -3.72 -4.69 13.94
CA MET A 129 -3.59 -3.24 13.93
C MET A 129 -4.42 -2.65 12.79
N VAL A 130 -5.73 -2.72 12.92
CA VAL A 130 -6.69 -2.30 11.88
C VAL A 130 -7.45 -1.06 12.34
N ASP A 131 -7.43 -0.02 11.52
CA ASP A 131 -8.19 1.22 11.73
C ASP A 131 -8.93 1.66 10.46
N PRO A 132 -10.21 1.31 10.30
CA PRO A 132 -10.98 1.66 9.10
C PRO A 132 -11.25 3.16 8.90
N VAL A 133 -10.89 3.99 9.87
CA VAL A 133 -11.00 5.46 9.74
C VAL A 133 -9.72 6.08 9.18
N ALA A 134 -8.60 5.35 9.26
CA ALA A 134 -7.35 5.81 8.68
C ALA A 134 -7.44 5.88 7.15
N ALA A 135 -6.86 6.91 6.56
CA ALA A 135 -6.90 7.11 5.11
C ALA A 135 -6.07 6.08 4.34
N SER A 136 -5.10 5.44 4.99
CA SER A 136 -4.20 4.44 4.39
C SER A 136 -3.50 3.63 5.48
N ALA A 137 -2.93 2.47 5.15
CA ALA A 137 -2.09 1.70 6.08
C ALA A 137 -0.82 2.48 6.47
N THR A 138 -0.27 3.30 5.57
CA THR A 138 0.88 4.17 5.85
C THR A 138 0.58 5.26 6.87
N VAL A 139 -0.65 5.73 7.01
CA VAL A 139 -1.09 6.61 8.12
C VAL A 139 -0.96 5.87 9.46
N ILE A 140 -1.43 4.63 9.54
CA ILE A 140 -1.34 3.82 10.76
C ILE A 140 0.13 3.55 11.12
N ILE A 141 0.95 3.21 10.13
CA ILE A 141 2.39 3.00 10.31
C ILE A 141 3.08 4.28 10.80
N HIS A 142 2.73 5.46 10.27
CA HIS A 142 3.26 6.73 10.76
C HIS A 142 2.92 6.95 12.24
N ARG A 143 1.66 6.72 12.65
CA ARG A 143 1.22 6.81 14.06
C ARG A 143 2.01 5.84 14.94
N TRP A 144 2.21 4.59 14.46
CA TRP A 144 2.99 3.59 15.18
C TRP A 144 4.47 3.98 15.28
N PHE A 145 5.07 4.51 14.22
CA PHE A 145 6.45 5.03 14.25
C PHE A 145 6.62 6.17 15.25
N ARG A 146 5.65 7.07 15.34
CA ARG A 146 5.65 8.12 16.38
C ARG A 146 5.61 7.51 17.79
N PHE A 147 4.77 6.50 18.00
CA PHE A 147 4.68 5.78 19.28
C PHE A 147 6.00 5.07 19.65
N LEU A 148 6.68 4.49 18.66
CA LEU A 148 7.96 3.80 18.84
C LEU A 148 9.15 4.77 18.98
N GLY A 149 8.99 6.06 18.67
CA GLY A 149 10.09 7.03 18.62
C GLY A 149 11.04 6.82 17.45
N VAL A 150 10.55 6.28 16.32
CA VAL A 150 11.35 6.05 15.11
C VAL A 150 11.84 7.38 14.54
N ASN A 151 13.13 7.46 14.24
CA ASN A 151 13.68 8.58 13.49
C ASN A 151 13.29 8.46 12.01
N ILE A 152 12.35 9.26 11.57
CA ILE A 152 11.87 9.26 10.17
C ILE A 152 12.89 9.93 9.28
N THR A 153 13.60 9.11 8.50
CA THR A 153 14.56 9.54 7.48
C THR A 153 13.83 10.01 6.20
N PRO A 154 14.50 10.73 5.27
CA PRO A 154 13.90 11.11 3.99
C PRO A 154 13.36 9.93 3.16
N GLY A 155 14.01 8.75 3.26
CA GLY A 155 13.56 7.52 2.62
C GLY A 155 12.25 7.01 3.22
N ILE A 156 12.16 6.92 4.56
CA ILE A 156 10.92 6.54 5.27
C ILE A 156 9.82 7.56 4.95
N ALA A 157 10.13 8.85 5.02
CA ALA A 157 9.18 9.92 4.74
C ALA A 157 8.60 9.82 3.31
N THR A 158 9.46 9.57 2.32
CA THR A 158 9.03 9.39 0.92
C THR A 158 8.12 8.17 0.78
N SER A 159 8.47 7.05 1.43
CA SER A 159 7.71 5.81 1.37
C SER A 159 6.31 5.96 1.97
N LEU A 160 6.20 6.49 3.18
CA LEU A 160 4.91 6.71 3.84
C LEU A 160 4.06 7.75 3.09
N LEU A 161 4.69 8.83 2.59
CA LEU A 161 3.98 9.85 1.82
C LEU A 161 3.45 9.31 0.49
N ALA A 162 4.14 8.36 -0.14
CA ALA A 162 3.66 7.71 -1.37
C ALA A 162 2.37 6.92 -1.15
N GLY A 163 2.25 6.20 -0.02
CA GLY A 163 1.02 5.50 0.34
C GLY A 163 -0.13 6.46 0.62
N ILE A 164 0.10 7.47 1.46
CA ILE A 164 -0.92 8.50 1.72
C ILE A 164 -1.39 9.15 0.42
N TYR A 165 -0.46 9.49 -0.47
CA TYR A 165 -0.76 10.13 -1.74
C TYR A 165 -1.58 9.21 -2.66
N ASN A 166 -1.28 7.90 -2.68
CA ASN A 166 -2.01 6.90 -3.46
C ASN A 166 -3.47 6.82 -3.00
N ASP A 167 -3.70 6.52 -1.74
CA ASP A 167 -5.02 6.17 -1.20
C ASP A 167 -5.95 7.37 -1.01
N THR A 168 -5.39 8.56 -0.93
CA THR A 168 -6.17 9.79 -0.91
C THR A 168 -6.44 10.35 -2.31
N GLY A 169 -6.08 9.61 -3.38
CA GLY A 169 -6.20 10.12 -4.75
C GLY A 169 -5.52 11.48 -4.89
N SER A 170 -4.29 11.59 -4.38
CA SER A 170 -3.56 12.86 -4.40
C SER A 170 -4.21 13.97 -3.57
N PHE A 171 -4.77 13.60 -2.43
CA PHE A 171 -5.52 14.45 -1.51
C PHE A 171 -6.88 14.93 -2.05
N MET A 172 -7.44 14.25 -3.05
CA MET A 172 -8.74 14.60 -3.64
C MET A 172 -9.91 13.77 -3.09
N HIS A 173 -9.64 12.59 -2.51
CA HIS A 173 -10.69 11.72 -1.99
C HIS A 173 -11.24 12.19 -0.64
N SER A 174 -12.47 11.79 -0.30
CA SER A 174 -13.18 12.17 0.93
C SER A 174 -12.53 11.68 2.23
N ASN A 175 -11.62 10.70 2.17
CA ASN A 175 -10.81 10.25 3.29
C ASN A 175 -9.63 11.19 3.61
N THR A 176 -9.45 12.28 2.86
CA THR A 176 -8.44 13.32 3.10
C THR A 176 -8.88 14.22 4.25
N THR A 177 -8.40 13.93 5.44
CA THR A 177 -8.72 14.65 6.67
C THR A 177 -7.63 15.64 7.07
N TYR A 178 -7.90 16.47 8.11
CA TYR A 178 -6.89 17.31 8.73
C TYR A 178 -5.64 16.51 9.13
N GLU A 179 -5.82 15.32 9.72
CA GLU A 179 -4.71 14.46 10.13
C GLU A 179 -3.84 14.04 8.93
N VAL A 180 -4.45 13.72 7.80
CA VAL A 180 -3.72 13.38 6.57
C VAL A 180 -2.79 14.52 6.16
N PHE A 181 -3.28 15.77 6.17
CA PHE A 181 -2.45 16.95 5.87
C PHE A 181 -1.35 17.19 6.91
N ASP A 182 -1.66 17.00 8.20
CA ASP A 182 -0.66 17.16 9.27
C ASP A 182 0.48 16.13 9.13
N ILE A 183 0.13 14.86 8.88
CA ILE A 183 1.11 13.81 8.63
C ILE A 183 1.90 14.09 7.35
N ALA A 184 1.25 14.46 6.25
CA ALA A 184 1.91 14.78 5.00
C ALA A 184 2.90 15.95 5.17
N ALA A 185 2.49 17.02 5.84
CA ALA A 185 3.36 18.16 6.15
C ALA A 185 4.58 17.74 6.99
N ASN A 186 4.38 16.90 8.01
CA ASN A 186 5.46 16.33 8.81
C ASN A 186 6.43 15.51 7.94
N LEU A 187 5.92 14.65 7.07
CA LEU A 187 6.75 13.81 6.18
C LEU A 187 7.54 14.68 5.17
N VAL A 188 6.90 15.71 4.58
CA VAL A 188 7.57 16.64 3.68
C VAL A 188 8.69 17.39 4.42
N SER A 189 8.44 17.87 5.64
CA SER A 189 9.47 18.56 6.45
C SER A 189 10.67 17.67 6.79
N ARG A 190 10.50 16.36 6.76
CA ARG A 190 11.56 15.35 6.95
C ARG A 190 12.20 14.88 5.64
N GLY A 191 11.95 15.57 4.53
CA GLY A 191 12.55 15.32 3.23
C GLY A 191 11.77 14.33 2.35
N GLY A 192 10.50 14.10 2.63
CA GLY A 192 9.58 13.35 1.77
C GLY A 192 9.47 14.02 0.38
N LYS A 193 9.67 13.25 -0.68
CA LYS A 193 9.83 13.75 -2.06
C LYS A 193 8.48 13.85 -2.79
N VAL A 194 7.60 14.75 -2.33
CA VAL A 194 6.25 14.92 -2.90
C VAL A 194 6.25 15.16 -4.40
N PHE A 195 7.18 15.97 -4.90
CA PHE A 195 7.30 16.24 -6.35
C PHE A 195 7.62 14.96 -7.13
N THR A 196 8.56 14.15 -6.64
CA THR A 196 8.91 12.87 -7.28
C THR A 196 7.73 11.91 -7.29
N ILE A 197 7.00 11.80 -6.16
CA ILE A 197 5.79 10.98 -6.03
C ILE A 197 4.76 11.42 -7.08
N SER A 198 4.41 12.69 -7.09
CA SER A 198 3.44 13.27 -8.02
C SER A 198 3.81 13.02 -9.49
N GLN A 199 5.07 13.25 -9.86
CA GLN A 199 5.54 13.01 -11.23
C GLN A 199 5.42 11.53 -11.62
N SER A 200 5.81 10.62 -10.73
CA SER A 200 5.81 9.19 -11.00
C SER A 200 4.40 8.59 -11.03
N MET A 201 3.46 9.17 -10.30
CA MET A 201 2.08 8.66 -10.26
C MET A 201 1.18 9.24 -11.35
N PHE A 202 1.44 10.49 -11.78
CA PHE A 202 0.59 11.16 -12.79
C PHE A 202 1.18 11.26 -14.19
N LYS A 203 2.51 11.20 -14.35
CA LYS A 203 3.13 11.31 -15.67
C LYS A 203 3.51 9.96 -16.27
N THR A 204 2.87 8.90 -15.84
CA THR A 204 3.09 7.55 -16.37
C THR A 204 2.06 7.13 -17.41
N ALA A 205 1.10 8.00 -17.73
CA ALA A 205 0.17 7.73 -18.82
C ALA A 205 0.96 7.56 -20.13
N THR A 206 0.93 6.34 -20.65
CA THR A 206 1.50 6.01 -21.96
C THR A 206 0.59 6.51 -23.08
N PHE A 207 1.07 6.56 -24.32
CA PHE A 207 0.18 6.83 -25.45
C PHE A 207 -0.96 5.81 -25.57
N PRO A 208 -0.73 4.50 -25.36
CA PRO A 208 -1.80 3.51 -25.23
C PRO A 208 -2.80 3.85 -24.11
N SER A 209 -2.34 4.21 -22.91
CA SER A 209 -3.23 4.61 -21.80
C SER A 209 -4.16 5.77 -22.20
N LEU A 210 -3.62 6.83 -22.82
CA LEU A 210 -4.41 7.97 -23.25
C LEU A 210 -5.47 7.59 -24.30
N LYS A 211 -5.15 6.66 -25.22
CA LYS A 211 -6.12 6.15 -26.20
C LYS A 211 -7.22 5.33 -25.54
N ILE A 212 -6.87 4.47 -24.59
CA ILE A 212 -7.84 3.68 -23.82
C ILE A 212 -8.74 4.59 -22.99
N TRP A 213 -8.20 5.60 -22.32
CA TRP A 213 -9.00 6.58 -21.59
C TRP A 213 -9.97 7.30 -22.54
N GLY A 214 -9.52 7.67 -23.73
CA GLY A 214 -10.40 8.24 -24.78
C GLY A 214 -11.56 7.31 -25.13
N ARG A 215 -11.30 5.99 -25.32
CA ARG A 215 -12.35 4.99 -25.59
C ARG A 215 -13.34 4.85 -24.44
N VAL A 216 -12.83 4.78 -23.20
CA VAL A 216 -13.67 4.69 -22.00
C VAL A 216 -14.58 5.91 -21.89
N LEU A 217 -14.03 7.13 -22.09
CA LEU A 217 -14.78 8.39 -22.00
C LEU A 217 -15.81 8.51 -23.11
N GLU A 218 -15.48 8.11 -24.35
CA GLU A 218 -16.41 8.15 -25.51
C GLU A 218 -17.62 7.22 -25.28
N ASN A 219 -17.41 6.08 -24.63
CA ASN A 219 -18.41 5.04 -24.40
C ASN A 219 -19.21 5.20 -23.10
N ILE A 220 -19.05 6.31 -22.37
CA ILE A 220 -19.79 6.56 -21.12
C ILE A 220 -21.28 6.62 -21.39
N LYS A 221 -22.03 5.92 -20.55
CA LYS A 221 -23.49 6.02 -20.47
C LYS A 221 -23.88 6.39 -19.05
N ILE A 222 -24.71 7.41 -18.94
CA ILE A 222 -25.30 7.81 -17.66
C ILE A 222 -26.53 6.93 -17.43
N THR A 223 -26.61 6.31 -16.27
CA THR A 223 -27.77 5.49 -15.87
C THR A 223 -28.90 6.39 -15.37
N SER A 224 -30.12 5.85 -15.33
CA SER A 224 -31.29 6.54 -14.76
C SER A 224 -31.13 6.91 -13.29
N GLU A 225 -30.20 6.28 -12.59
CA GLU A 225 -29.91 6.48 -11.17
C GLU A 225 -28.76 7.46 -10.90
N GLY A 226 -28.23 8.08 -11.98
CA GLY A 226 -27.15 9.05 -11.91
C GLY A 226 -25.74 8.43 -11.87
N GLY A 227 -25.61 7.11 -12.03
CA GLY A 227 -24.31 6.43 -12.16
C GLY A 227 -23.76 6.54 -13.58
N ALA A 228 -22.43 6.47 -13.73
CA ALA A 228 -21.75 6.38 -15.02
C ALA A 228 -21.24 4.96 -15.26
N ILE A 229 -21.49 4.39 -16.43
CA ILE A 229 -21.01 3.07 -16.84
C ILE A 229 -20.28 3.20 -18.17
N SER A 230 -19.10 2.59 -18.26
CA SER A 230 -18.39 2.37 -19.52
C SER A 230 -17.89 0.94 -19.59
N VAL A 231 -17.73 0.42 -20.79
CA VAL A 231 -17.23 -0.95 -21.03
C VAL A 231 -16.00 -0.86 -21.91
N LEU A 232 -14.92 -1.46 -21.45
CA LEU A 232 -13.70 -1.66 -22.20
C LEU A 232 -13.64 -3.11 -22.67
N THR A 233 -13.50 -3.32 -23.95
CA THR A 233 -13.43 -4.65 -24.56
C THR A 233 -11.98 -5.04 -24.86
N GLN A 234 -11.71 -6.34 -25.04
CA GLN A 234 -10.39 -6.80 -25.48
C GLN A 234 -10.01 -6.18 -26.84
N ARG A 235 -10.99 -5.99 -27.72
CA ARG A 235 -10.78 -5.33 -29.02
C ARG A 235 -10.29 -3.88 -28.86
N ASP A 236 -10.79 -3.14 -27.87
CA ASP A 236 -10.34 -1.78 -27.60
C ASP A 236 -8.88 -1.76 -27.16
N LEU A 237 -8.48 -2.72 -26.32
CA LEU A 237 -7.09 -2.90 -25.91
C LEU A 237 -6.19 -3.21 -27.09
N ASP A 238 -6.57 -4.16 -27.94
CA ASP A 238 -5.81 -4.57 -29.11
C ASP A 238 -5.63 -3.42 -30.12
N GLU A 239 -6.72 -2.68 -30.43
CA GLU A 239 -6.70 -1.52 -31.34
C GLU A 239 -5.85 -0.36 -30.80
N CYS A 240 -5.77 -0.19 -29.49
CA CYS A 240 -4.97 0.84 -28.84
C CYS A 240 -3.53 0.40 -28.56
N HIS A 241 -3.18 -0.86 -28.81
CA HIS A 241 -1.90 -1.48 -28.43
C HIS A 241 -1.64 -1.33 -26.93
N ALA A 242 -2.68 -1.55 -26.12
CA ALA A 242 -2.72 -1.35 -24.67
C ALA A 242 -2.95 -2.68 -23.96
N ASP A 243 -2.61 -2.71 -22.68
CA ASP A 243 -2.98 -3.79 -21.77
C ASP A 243 -3.98 -3.32 -20.71
N SER A 244 -4.39 -4.22 -19.81
CA SER A 244 -5.34 -3.90 -18.74
C SER A 244 -4.79 -2.88 -17.73
N GLU A 245 -3.46 -2.78 -17.57
CA GLU A 245 -2.82 -1.81 -16.67
C GLU A 245 -2.93 -0.39 -17.23
N ASP A 246 -2.95 -0.24 -18.57
CA ASP A 246 -3.13 1.05 -19.24
C ASP A 246 -4.50 1.69 -18.97
N ALA A 247 -5.51 0.91 -18.55
CA ALA A 247 -6.81 1.44 -18.14
C ALA A 247 -6.79 2.05 -16.72
N GLY A 248 -5.71 1.86 -15.97
CA GLY A 248 -5.56 2.42 -14.63
C GLY A 248 -5.69 3.95 -14.61
N GLY A 249 -6.36 4.49 -13.57
CA GLY A 249 -6.53 5.94 -13.39
C GLY A 249 -7.69 6.59 -14.16
N VAL A 250 -8.32 5.91 -15.12
CA VAL A 250 -9.47 6.48 -15.84
C VAL A 250 -10.68 6.71 -14.95
N ILE A 251 -10.83 5.92 -13.88
CA ILE A 251 -11.91 6.07 -12.89
C ILE A 251 -11.79 7.39 -12.14
N ASP A 252 -10.57 7.82 -11.81
CA ASP A 252 -10.35 9.10 -11.13
C ASP A 252 -10.78 10.28 -12.02
N LEU A 253 -10.57 10.15 -13.33
CA LEU A 253 -11.05 11.13 -14.30
C LEU A 253 -12.59 11.14 -14.40
N LEU A 254 -13.24 9.97 -14.33
CA LEU A 254 -14.71 9.87 -14.29
C LEU A 254 -15.29 10.48 -13.02
N ASN A 255 -14.65 10.28 -11.88
CA ASN A 255 -15.06 10.85 -10.59
C ASN A 255 -14.86 12.37 -10.51
N SER A 256 -14.19 12.99 -11.49
CA SER A 256 -14.06 14.46 -11.57
C SER A 256 -15.30 15.14 -12.13
N VAL A 257 -16.24 14.39 -12.68
CA VAL A 257 -17.53 14.92 -13.19
C VAL A 257 -18.51 14.95 -12.02
N PRO A 258 -19.13 16.13 -11.72
CA PRO A 258 -20.07 16.27 -10.60
C PRO A 258 -21.37 15.49 -10.81
#